data_19f8be4de3c66c824365aec64bde46ac
#
_entry.id   19f8be4de3c66c824365aec64bde46ac
#
_cell.length_a   1.000
_cell.length_b   1.000
_cell.length_c   1.000
_cell.angle_alpha   90.00
_cell.angle_beta   90.00
_cell.angle_gamma   90.00
#
_symmetry.space_group_name_H-M   'P 1'
#
loop_
_entity.id
_entity.type
_entity.pdbx_description
1 polymer ?
#
loop_
_entity_poly.entity_id
_entity_poly.type
_entity_poly.pdbx_seq_one_letter_code
_entity_poly.pdbx_strand_id
1 'polypeptide(L)'
;MSAPADRPRSRSLGPLRALVPYLRPYRGVLVLALLALLVAAAAMLALPIALRFLIDSGISSKSSDTIDQYFVAFLAAAAVFGVFAALRFYLVSWLGERVVADMRSAVYARVIRMDPAFFEVTRIGEVLSRLTADTTLVQSIAGVNLSITLRSALSLIGSLVMLGVTSLKLTAYLVVLIPVVIVPLIVLGRRVRRLSRTSQDRIADTSSIADETLNAVQTVQAFTLEQINTDRFDVAVEDSFVAAVRRTKTRSTLTALATMLIFGAITFVLWQGAHAVVRGEMTGGELGQFLLYAGYVAIAAASLSEMWGEVQRAAGAMERLLELENAQPTIQAPAQPVALPVPGRGELSFEQVTFRYPSRPEAKALDGFDLQVRKGETVAFVGPSGAGKSTTFQLLLRFYDPESGRVLIDGVDVSQADPLAVRSRIGLVPQDTVLFAASARENIRYGRPGASDADVEEAAKAAAADEFLRRLPEGYDTFLGERGTRLSGGQRQRIAIARAILRDPPILLLDEATSALDAESERLVQAALDHLMRGRTTIIIAHRLATVLQADRIIVMDHGRIVAQGTHAELVRANELYARLAALQFADGTGAATETVT
;
A
#
# COMPACT_ATOMS: atom_id res chain seq x y z
N MET A 1 -19.83 11.55 -5.85
CA MET A 1 -18.86 11.13 -4.84
C MET A 1 -17.92 12.29 -4.59
N SER A 2 -18.00 12.93 -3.43
CA SER A 2 -17.12 14.05 -3.05
C SER A 2 -15.69 13.57 -2.97
N ALA A 3 -14.77 14.32 -3.60
CA ALA A 3 -13.34 14.11 -3.45
C ALA A 3 -12.98 14.04 -1.95
N PRO A 4 -12.02 13.19 -1.54
CA PRO A 4 -11.61 13.14 -0.15
C PRO A 4 -11.15 14.54 0.26
N ALA A 5 -11.79 15.09 1.27
CA ALA A 5 -11.48 16.41 1.81
C ALA A 5 -9.97 16.48 2.09
N ASP A 6 -9.31 17.50 1.53
CA ASP A 6 -7.90 17.80 1.74
C ASP A 6 -7.69 17.99 3.25
N ARG A 7 -7.34 16.93 3.96
CA ARG A 7 -7.14 16.96 5.41
C ARG A 7 -6.00 17.93 5.70
N PRO A 8 -6.17 18.90 6.61
CA PRO A 8 -5.12 19.84 6.93
C PRO A 8 -3.87 19.03 7.36
N ARG A 9 -2.75 19.29 6.67
CA ARG A 9 -1.47 18.63 6.95
C ARG A 9 -1.17 18.76 8.43
N SER A 10 -1.07 17.63 9.13
CA SER A 10 -0.65 17.60 10.52
C SER A 10 0.68 18.35 10.64
N ARG A 11 0.72 19.42 11.45
CA ARG A 11 1.97 20.11 11.81
C ARG A 11 2.66 19.45 12.99
N SER A 12 2.10 18.36 13.50
CA SER A 12 2.59 17.65 14.67
C SER A 12 3.68 16.65 14.26
N LEU A 13 4.79 16.65 14.99
CA LEU A 13 5.84 15.63 14.90
C LEU A 13 5.53 14.40 15.78
N GLY A 14 4.38 14.41 16.47
CA GLY A 14 3.93 13.34 17.35
C GLY A 14 3.96 11.94 16.73
N PRO A 15 3.46 11.77 15.49
CA PRO A 15 3.46 10.46 14.82
C PRO A 15 4.84 9.80 14.70
N LEU A 16 5.92 10.58 14.58
CA LEU A 16 7.28 10.04 14.50
C LEU A 16 7.73 9.32 15.78
N ARG A 17 7.08 9.55 16.93
CA ARG A 17 7.35 8.79 18.17
C ARG A 17 7.04 7.30 18.02
N ALA A 18 6.15 6.93 17.12
CA ALA A 18 5.84 5.54 16.82
C ALA A 18 6.98 4.78 16.12
N LEU A 19 8.04 5.46 15.67
CA LEU A 19 9.27 4.82 15.23
C LEU A 19 10.09 4.23 16.40
N VAL A 20 9.90 4.71 17.61
CA VAL A 20 10.69 4.28 18.78
C VAL A 20 10.59 2.78 19.07
N PRO A 21 9.41 2.14 19.03
CA PRO A 21 9.29 0.69 19.17
C PRO A 21 10.11 -0.09 18.13
N TYR A 22 10.13 0.37 16.88
CA TYR A 22 10.89 -0.26 15.79
C TYR A 22 12.41 -0.04 15.91
N LEU A 23 12.85 1.03 16.58
CA LEU A 23 14.27 1.31 16.82
C LEU A 23 14.83 0.57 18.05
N ARG A 24 13.99 0.28 19.05
CA ARG A 24 14.40 -0.36 20.30
C ARG A 24 15.19 -1.67 20.16
N PRO A 25 14.82 -2.60 19.25
CA PRO A 25 15.58 -3.84 19.07
C PRO A 25 17.02 -3.60 18.60
N TYR A 26 17.25 -2.47 17.91
CA TYR A 26 18.53 -2.12 17.25
C TYR A 26 19.34 -1.07 17.99
N ARG A 27 19.11 -0.90 19.31
CA ARG A 27 19.78 0.12 20.15
C ARG A 27 21.30 0.06 20.10
N GLY A 28 21.89 -1.12 19.92
CA GLY A 28 23.35 -1.26 19.77
C GLY A 28 23.88 -0.60 18.50
N VAL A 29 23.20 -0.81 17.37
CA VAL A 29 23.53 -0.16 16.10
C VAL A 29 23.34 1.35 16.18
N LEU A 30 22.26 1.80 16.85
CA LEU A 30 21.99 3.22 17.05
C LEU A 30 23.10 3.89 17.87
N VAL A 31 23.54 3.28 18.97
CA VAL A 31 24.66 3.79 19.80
C VAL A 31 25.94 3.87 18.99
N LEU A 32 26.27 2.82 18.21
CA LEU A 32 27.46 2.81 17.37
C LEU A 32 27.40 3.90 16.28
N ALA A 33 26.22 4.11 15.68
CA ALA A 33 26.00 5.18 14.70
C ALA A 33 26.16 6.57 15.31
N LEU A 34 25.68 6.78 16.55
CA LEU A 34 25.86 8.03 17.28
C LEU A 34 27.33 8.27 17.64
N LEU A 35 28.07 7.25 18.08
CA LEU A 35 29.51 7.36 18.32
C LEU A 35 30.26 7.71 17.04
N ALA A 36 29.96 7.02 15.94
CA ALA A 36 30.58 7.35 14.65
C ALA A 36 30.24 8.78 14.19
N LEU A 37 29.00 9.25 14.45
CA LEU A 37 28.59 10.63 14.21
C LEU A 37 29.43 11.63 14.99
N LEU A 38 29.60 11.40 16.30
CA LEU A 38 30.37 12.31 17.17
C LEU A 38 31.84 12.39 16.75
N VAL A 39 32.48 11.25 16.46
CA VAL A 39 33.85 11.21 15.97
C VAL A 39 33.98 11.91 14.62
N ALA A 40 33.09 11.65 13.68
CA ALA A 40 33.09 12.33 12.39
C ALA A 40 32.88 13.84 12.53
N ALA A 41 31.98 14.30 13.41
CA ALA A 41 31.75 15.72 13.65
C ALA A 41 32.97 16.39 14.29
N ALA A 42 33.60 15.74 15.26
CA ALA A 42 34.83 16.24 15.89
C ALA A 42 36.01 16.34 14.90
N ALA A 43 36.20 15.29 14.08
CA ALA A 43 37.22 15.29 13.03
C ALA A 43 36.97 16.39 11.99
N MET A 44 35.69 16.59 11.56
CA MET A 44 35.33 17.68 10.65
C MET A 44 35.65 19.07 11.24
N LEU A 45 35.37 19.29 12.53
CA LEU A 45 35.65 20.55 13.20
C LEU A 45 37.15 20.75 13.45
N ALA A 46 37.94 19.69 13.49
CA ALA A 46 39.41 19.77 13.64
C ALA A 46 40.12 20.19 12.32
N LEU A 47 39.55 19.95 11.15
CA LEU A 47 40.17 20.27 9.86
C LEU A 47 40.52 21.74 9.70
N PRO A 48 39.66 22.74 10.02
CA PRO A 48 40.03 24.15 9.95
C PRO A 48 41.15 24.53 10.93
N ILE A 49 41.20 23.88 12.10
CA ILE A 49 42.29 24.10 13.08
C ILE A 49 43.61 23.59 12.51
N ALA A 50 43.61 22.38 11.91
CA ALA A 50 44.79 21.82 11.29
C ALA A 50 45.28 22.70 10.12
N LEU A 51 44.37 23.26 9.33
CA LEU A 51 44.70 24.20 8.25
C LEU A 51 45.35 25.49 8.81
N ARG A 52 44.82 26.04 9.92
CA ARG A 52 45.43 27.20 10.58
C ARG A 52 46.88 26.93 10.95
N PHE A 53 47.17 25.83 11.66
CA PHE A 53 48.53 25.48 12.04
C PHE A 53 49.45 25.23 10.84
N LEU A 54 48.93 24.64 9.76
CA LEU A 54 49.67 24.46 8.52
C LEU A 54 50.10 25.79 7.92
N ILE A 55 49.21 26.80 7.89
CA ILE A 55 49.51 28.12 7.33
C ILE A 55 50.44 28.91 8.27
N ASP A 56 50.13 28.99 9.57
CA ASP A 56 50.82 29.87 10.51
C ASP A 56 52.18 29.31 10.95
N SER A 57 52.27 28.01 11.20
CA SER A 57 53.50 27.38 11.70
C SER A 57 54.26 26.63 10.61
N GLY A 58 53.55 25.93 9.70
CA GLY A 58 54.16 25.15 8.63
C GLY A 58 54.87 26.04 7.62
N ILE A 59 54.17 26.96 6.99
CA ILE A 59 54.72 27.81 5.94
C ILE A 59 55.67 28.84 6.48
N SER A 60 55.42 29.36 7.68
CA SER A 60 56.26 30.39 8.32
C SER A 60 57.58 29.84 8.86
N SER A 61 57.67 28.53 9.20
CA SER A 61 58.88 27.90 9.75
C SER A 61 60.04 27.75 8.77
N LYS A 62 59.79 27.84 7.45
CA LYS A 62 60.75 27.58 6.36
C LYS A 62 61.43 26.21 6.44
N SER A 63 60.88 25.26 7.22
CA SER A 63 61.36 23.88 7.39
C SER A 63 60.43 22.91 6.67
N SER A 64 60.97 22.10 5.74
CA SER A 64 60.18 21.08 5.02
C SER A 64 59.61 20.03 5.98
N ASP A 65 60.36 19.60 6.97
CA ASP A 65 59.93 18.57 7.94
C ASP A 65 58.73 19.02 8.76
N THR A 66 58.64 20.29 9.12
CA THR A 66 57.49 20.85 9.85
C THR A 66 56.26 20.91 8.96
N ILE A 67 56.43 21.28 7.68
CA ILE A 67 55.33 21.27 6.69
C ILE A 67 54.79 19.86 6.52
N ASP A 68 55.67 18.87 6.31
CA ASP A 68 55.29 17.46 6.13
C ASP A 68 54.52 16.91 7.32
N GLN A 69 54.94 17.23 8.56
CA GLN A 69 54.21 16.82 9.77
C GLN A 69 52.78 17.36 9.83
N TYR A 70 52.55 18.63 9.50
CA TYR A 70 51.21 19.21 9.50
C TYR A 70 50.36 18.70 8.35
N PHE A 71 50.93 18.40 7.17
CA PHE A 71 50.22 17.75 6.08
C PHE A 71 49.80 16.32 6.45
N VAL A 72 50.67 15.55 7.09
CA VAL A 72 50.35 14.21 7.58
C VAL A 72 49.22 14.26 8.63
N ALA A 73 49.30 15.21 9.57
CA ALA A 73 48.25 15.41 10.58
C ALA A 73 46.89 15.81 9.95
N PHE A 74 46.92 16.69 8.95
CA PHE A 74 45.71 17.07 8.19
C PHE A 74 45.13 15.87 7.44
N LEU A 75 45.98 15.08 6.75
CA LEU A 75 45.58 13.88 6.05
C LEU A 75 45.00 12.82 7.01
N ALA A 76 45.62 12.64 8.17
CA ALA A 76 45.10 11.73 9.20
C ALA A 76 43.72 12.18 9.72
N ALA A 77 43.53 13.46 10.00
CA ALA A 77 42.22 14.00 10.39
C ALA A 77 41.15 13.81 9.29
N ALA A 78 41.53 14.03 8.03
CA ALA A 78 40.66 13.80 6.89
C ALA A 78 40.32 12.31 6.72
N ALA A 79 41.27 11.40 6.91
CA ALA A 79 41.05 9.96 6.87
C ALA A 79 40.12 9.49 7.99
N VAL A 80 40.33 9.97 9.23
CA VAL A 80 39.43 9.69 10.36
C VAL A 80 38.01 10.17 10.03
N PHE A 81 37.88 11.41 9.55
CA PHE A 81 36.57 11.93 9.12
C PHE A 81 35.92 11.04 8.07
N GLY A 82 36.65 10.66 7.01
CA GLY A 82 36.13 9.83 5.91
C GLY A 82 35.68 8.46 6.39
N VAL A 83 36.49 7.77 7.21
CA VAL A 83 36.17 6.43 7.74
C VAL A 83 34.91 6.48 8.63
N PHE A 84 34.87 7.41 9.59
CA PHE A 84 33.74 7.49 10.51
C PHE A 84 32.47 8.07 9.85
N ALA A 85 32.62 8.93 8.84
CA ALA A 85 31.46 9.36 8.02
C ALA A 85 30.88 8.21 7.21
N ALA A 86 31.73 7.36 6.61
CA ALA A 86 31.31 6.17 5.89
C ALA A 86 30.65 5.12 6.82
N LEU A 87 31.28 4.84 7.97
CA LEU A 87 30.75 3.92 8.98
C LEU A 87 29.37 4.39 9.47
N ARG A 88 29.25 5.66 9.83
CA ARG A 88 27.97 6.27 10.22
C ARG A 88 26.93 6.11 9.14
N PHE A 89 27.27 6.44 7.87
CA PHE A 89 26.33 6.35 6.76
C PHE A 89 25.84 4.92 6.57
N TYR A 90 26.72 3.93 6.63
CA TYR A 90 26.36 2.51 6.53
C TYR A 90 25.40 2.09 7.65
N LEU A 91 25.76 2.37 8.91
CA LEU A 91 24.95 1.97 10.07
C LEU A 91 23.55 2.59 10.06
N VAL A 92 23.48 3.87 9.70
CA VAL A 92 22.20 4.61 9.67
C VAL A 92 21.35 4.18 8.49
N SER A 93 21.94 3.94 7.32
CA SER A 93 21.21 3.41 6.16
C SER A 93 20.68 2.01 6.44
N TRP A 94 21.52 1.12 7.00
CA TRP A 94 21.10 -0.22 7.40
C TRP A 94 19.93 -0.17 8.39
N LEU A 95 19.99 0.74 9.39
CA LEU A 95 18.92 0.92 10.36
C LEU A 95 17.62 1.37 9.71
N GLY A 96 17.70 2.32 8.79
CA GLY A 96 16.54 2.78 8.01
C GLY A 96 15.88 1.67 7.20
N GLU A 97 16.66 0.87 6.47
CA GLU A 97 16.18 -0.29 5.72
C GLU A 97 15.50 -1.32 6.62
N ARG A 98 16.11 -1.62 7.76
CA ARG A 98 15.58 -2.63 8.69
C ARG A 98 14.27 -2.19 9.34
N VAL A 99 14.19 -0.95 9.82
CA VAL A 99 12.97 -0.37 10.41
C VAL A 99 11.81 -0.42 9.40
N VAL A 100 12.09 -0.10 8.14
CA VAL A 100 11.05 -0.14 7.10
C VAL A 100 10.64 -1.56 6.76
N ALA A 101 11.56 -2.50 6.72
CA ALA A 101 11.22 -3.92 6.50
C ALA A 101 10.30 -4.44 7.61
N ASP A 102 10.61 -4.14 8.87
CA ASP A 102 9.80 -4.53 10.03
C ASP A 102 8.41 -3.86 9.99
N MET A 103 8.35 -2.57 9.63
CA MET A 103 7.10 -1.82 9.51
C MET A 103 6.22 -2.34 8.37
N ARG A 104 6.79 -2.60 7.18
CA ARG A 104 6.05 -3.20 6.05
C ARG A 104 5.44 -4.54 6.44
N SER A 105 6.21 -5.37 7.12
CA SER A 105 5.76 -6.67 7.60
C SER A 105 4.62 -6.52 8.61
N ALA A 106 4.74 -5.61 9.58
CA ALA A 106 3.71 -5.36 10.59
C ALA A 106 2.40 -4.84 9.97
N VAL A 107 2.49 -3.82 9.09
CA VAL A 107 1.32 -3.26 8.40
C VAL A 107 0.66 -4.30 7.50
N TYR A 108 1.43 -5.05 6.71
CA TYR A 108 0.89 -6.11 5.86
C TYR A 108 0.18 -7.20 6.68
N ALA A 109 0.81 -7.67 7.77
CA ALA A 109 0.23 -8.67 8.66
C ALA A 109 -1.07 -8.19 9.31
N ARG A 110 -1.24 -6.88 9.50
CA ARG A 110 -2.48 -6.29 10.01
C ARG A 110 -3.53 -6.20 8.92
N VAL A 111 -3.19 -5.63 7.77
CA VAL A 111 -4.13 -5.39 6.66
C VAL A 111 -4.71 -6.69 6.11
N ILE A 112 -3.91 -7.76 5.95
CA ILE A 112 -4.40 -9.05 5.42
C ILE A 112 -5.45 -9.72 6.34
N ARG A 113 -5.56 -9.27 7.59
CA ARG A 113 -6.54 -9.78 8.58
C ARG A 113 -7.79 -8.90 8.69
N MET A 114 -7.87 -7.80 7.93
CA MET A 114 -9.06 -6.97 7.90
C MET A 114 -10.21 -7.70 7.22
N ASP A 115 -11.43 -7.38 7.67
CA ASP A 115 -12.65 -7.86 7.06
C ASP A 115 -12.95 -7.16 5.72
N PRO A 116 -13.84 -7.70 4.89
CA PRO A 116 -14.21 -7.10 3.61
C PRO A 116 -14.76 -5.67 3.73
N ALA A 117 -15.43 -5.33 4.83
CA ALA A 117 -15.96 -3.99 5.07
C ALA A 117 -14.87 -2.92 5.02
N PHE A 118 -13.66 -3.22 5.51
CA PHE A 118 -12.51 -2.33 5.40
C PHE A 118 -12.16 -2.02 3.93
N PHE A 119 -12.18 -3.05 3.06
CA PHE A 119 -11.84 -2.91 1.64
C PHE A 119 -12.96 -2.30 0.78
N GLU A 120 -14.20 -2.25 1.27
CA GLU A 120 -15.27 -1.51 0.61
C GLU A 120 -15.05 0.01 0.67
N VAL A 121 -14.51 0.51 1.77
CA VAL A 121 -14.27 1.95 1.98
C VAL A 121 -12.84 2.37 1.68
N THR A 122 -11.87 1.46 1.78
CA THR A 122 -10.44 1.70 1.55
C THR A 122 -10.00 1.07 0.23
N ARG A 123 -9.55 1.87 -0.72
CA ARG A 123 -9.07 1.36 -2.01
C ARG A 123 -7.76 0.58 -1.85
N ILE A 124 -7.65 -0.59 -2.47
CA ILE A 124 -6.42 -1.41 -2.46
C ILE A 124 -5.20 -0.61 -2.94
N GLY A 125 -5.36 0.23 -3.98
CA GLY A 125 -4.30 1.11 -4.46
C GLY A 125 -3.80 2.10 -3.41
N GLU A 126 -4.66 2.58 -2.50
CA GLU A 126 -4.27 3.42 -1.38
C GLU A 126 -3.42 2.64 -0.37
N VAL A 127 -3.83 1.42 -0.03
CA VAL A 127 -3.04 0.54 0.86
C VAL A 127 -1.67 0.25 0.27
N LEU A 128 -1.59 -0.08 -1.02
CA LEU A 128 -0.33 -0.33 -1.73
C LEU A 128 0.56 0.92 -1.77
N SER A 129 -0.01 2.10 -2.02
CA SER A 129 0.72 3.37 -1.97
C SER A 129 1.29 3.65 -0.58
N ARG A 130 0.53 3.37 0.49
CA ARG A 130 1.02 3.52 1.87
C ARG A 130 2.14 2.52 2.18
N LEU A 131 2.03 1.26 1.73
CA LEU A 131 3.07 0.23 1.91
C LEU A 131 4.36 0.50 1.10
N THR A 132 4.29 1.28 0.03
CA THR A 132 5.44 1.58 -0.83
C THR A 132 5.95 3.02 -0.62
N ALA A 133 5.19 4.02 -1.05
CA ALA A 133 5.62 5.42 -1.03
C ALA A 133 5.76 5.98 0.39
N ASP A 134 4.76 5.75 1.28
CA ASP A 134 4.82 6.29 2.65
C ASP A 134 5.92 5.63 3.47
N THR A 135 6.13 4.32 3.34
CA THR A 135 7.24 3.63 4.00
C THR A 135 8.60 4.14 3.53
N THR A 136 8.76 4.50 2.25
CA THR A 136 10.00 5.09 1.72
C THR A 136 10.27 6.49 2.31
N LEU A 137 9.22 7.30 2.53
CA LEU A 137 9.37 8.58 3.24
C LEU A 137 9.80 8.38 4.69
N VAL A 138 9.26 7.38 5.37
CA VAL A 138 9.67 7.03 6.74
C VAL A 138 11.10 6.49 6.77
N GLN A 139 11.50 5.68 5.78
CA GLN A 139 12.87 5.17 5.62
C GLN A 139 13.89 6.31 5.56
N SER A 140 13.62 7.32 4.75
CA SER A 140 14.53 8.46 4.60
C SER A 140 14.77 9.19 5.93
N ILE A 141 13.75 9.30 6.77
CA ILE A 141 13.86 9.94 8.08
C ILE A 141 14.50 9.01 9.13
N ALA A 142 14.05 7.77 9.23
CA ALA A 142 14.61 6.81 10.21
C ALA A 142 16.09 6.52 9.95
N GLY A 143 16.53 6.67 8.69
CA GLY A 143 17.89 6.50 8.24
C GLY A 143 18.64 7.82 8.08
N VAL A 144 18.95 8.15 6.85
CA VAL A 144 19.92 9.19 6.45
C VAL A 144 19.56 10.58 6.95
N ASN A 145 18.30 11.02 6.88
CA ASN A 145 17.90 12.40 7.16
C ASN A 145 18.05 12.79 8.64
N LEU A 146 17.70 11.89 9.56
CA LEU A 146 17.92 12.13 10.99
C LEU A 146 19.40 12.31 11.30
N SER A 147 20.25 11.47 10.71
CA SER A 147 21.70 11.54 10.88
C SER A 147 22.30 12.82 10.27
N ILE A 148 21.80 13.26 9.09
CA ILE A 148 22.20 14.53 8.48
C ILE A 148 21.78 15.70 9.39
N THR A 149 20.56 15.66 9.93
CA THR A 149 20.04 16.69 10.83
C THR A 149 20.91 16.81 12.08
N LEU A 150 21.22 15.70 12.74
CA LEU A 150 22.08 15.68 13.94
C LEU A 150 23.50 16.18 13.62
N ARG A 151 24.10 15.70 12.53
CA ARG A 151 25.41 16.17 12.09
C ARG A 151 25.41 17.67 11.80
N SER A 152 24.39 18.15 11.06
CA SER A 152 24.30 19.57 10.70
C SER A 152 24.07 20.45 11.95
N ALA A 153 23.28 19.97 12.91
CA ALA A 153 23.09 20.68 14.18
C ALA A 153 24.41 20.77 14.98
N LEU A 154 25.14 19.65 15.12
CA LEU A 154 26.44 19.61 15.79
C LEU A 154 27.48 20.49 15.07
N SER A 155 27.51 20.41 13.73
CA SER A 155 28.41 21.22 12.91
C SER A 155 28.08 22.72 13.01
N LEU A 156 26.78 23.09 13.02
CA LEU A 156 26.37 24.48 13.20
C LEU A 156 26.78 25.03 14.55
N ILE A 157 26.46 24.31 15.63
CA ILE A 157 26.81 24.74 16.99
C ILE A 157 28.34 24.80 17.16
N GLY A 158 29.04 23.73 16.76
CA GLY A 158 30.51 23.68 16.87
C GLY A 158 31.20 24.78 16.07
N SER A 159 30.76 25.02 14.81
CA SER A 159 31.33 26.08 13.98
C SER A 159 31.03 27.48 14.50
N LEU A 160 29.82 27.74 15.06
CA LEU A 160 29.51 29.03 15.68
C LEU A 160 30.38 29.31 16.92
N VAL A 161 30.62 28.31 17.77
CA VAL A 161 31.52 28.41 18.90
C VAL A 161 32.95 28.73 18.43
N MET A 162 33.43 27.98 17.43
CA MET A 162 34.77 28.15 16.89
C MET A 162 34.96 29.49 16.18
N LEU A 163 33.94 30.03 15.51
CA LEU A 163 33.96 31.39 14.94
C LEU A 163 34.17 32.45 16.04
N GLY A 164 33.41 32.33 17.15
CA GLY A 164 33.51 33.22 18.29
C GLY A 164 34.90 33.18 18.95
N VAL A 165 35.47 31.98 19.09
CA VAL A 165 36.84 31.78 19.64
C VAL A 165 37.90 32.32 18.68
N THR A 166 37.70 32.20 17.36
CA THR A 166 38.70 32.67 16.38
C THR A 166 38.72 34.20 16.28
N SER A 167 37.55 34.84 16.15
CA SER A 167 37.45 36.33 16.10
C SER A 167 36.03 36.77 16.41
N LEU A 168 35.83 37.36 17.59
CA LEU A 168 34.51 37.90 18.00
C LEU A 168 34.05 39.04 17.08
N LYS A 169 34.99 39.87 16.60
CA LYS A 169 34.74 41.03 15.72
C LYS A 169 34.20 40.60 14.36
N LEU A 170 34.88 39.64 13.72
CA LEU A 170 34.42 39.09 12.43
C LEU A 170 33.11 38.31 12.58
N THR A 171 32.91 37.61 13.69
CA THR A 171 31.66 36.91 14.00
C THR A 171 30.50 37.87 14.14
N ALA A 172 30.70 39.03 14.77
CA ALA A 172 29.68 40.09 14.86
C ALA A 172 29.27 40.60 13.45
N TYR A 173 30.25 40.83 12.57
CA TYR A 173 29.92 41.18 11.16
C TYR A 173 29.12 40.09 10.45
N LEU A 174 29.51 38.84 10.63
CA LEU A 174 28.77 37.71 10.03
C LEU A 174 27.31 37.66 10.53
N VAL A 175 27.08 37.81 11.83
CA VAL A 175 25.76 37.83 12.45
C VAL A 175 24.89 38.96 11.88
N VAL A 176 25.45 40.15 11.64
CA VAL A 176 24.72 41.27 11.01
C VAL A 176 24.42 41.00 9.52
N LEU A 177 25.32 40.33 8.80
CA LEU A 177 25.12 39.99 7.38
C LEU A 177 24.06 38.91 7.18
N ILE A 178 23.87 37.99 8.11
CA ILE A 178 22.91 36.90 8.01
C ILE A 178 21.48 37.42 7.67
N PRO A 179 20.88 38.35 8.41
CA PRO A 179 19.57 38.90 8.05
C PRO A 179 19.56 39.59 6.68
N VAL A 180 20.62 40.32 6.34
CA VAL A 180 20.73 41.02 5.05
C VAL A 180 20.67 40.05 3.87
N VAL A 181 21.25 38.86 4.01
CA VAL A 181 21.18 37.79 3.00
C VAL A 181 19.86 37.04 3.07
N ILE A 182 19.42 36.64 4.25
CA ILE A 182 18.31 35.69 4.42
C ILE A 182 16.95 36.35 4.13
N VAL A 183 16.70 37.61 4.56
CA VAL A 183 15.39 38.24 4.43
C VAL A 183 14.95 38.37 2.97
N PRO A 184 15.76 38.89 2.02
CA PRO A 184 15.39 38.95 0.61
C PRO A 184 15.13 37.56 0.01
N LEU A 185 15.91 36.54 0.41
CA LEU A 185 15.75 35.15 -0.07
C LEU A 185 14.44 34.52 0.43
N ILE A 186 14.04 34.80 1.68
CA ILE A 186 12.75 34.33 2.19
C ILE A 186 11.59 34.96 1.43
N VAL A 187 11.63 36.28 1.21
CA VAL A 187 10.56 37.02 0.52
C VAL A 187 10.37 36.48 -0.91
N LEU A 188 11.46 36.41 -1.67
CA LEU A 188 11.42 35.91 -3.05
C LEU A 188 11.12 34.40 -3.12
N GLY A 189 11.63 33.62 -2.16
CA GLY A 189 11.35 32.20 -2.03
C GLY A 189 9.86 31.87 -1.77
N ARG A 190 9.14 32.73 -1.06
CA ARG A 190 7.67 32.60 -0.90
C ARG A 190 6.96 32.72 -2.24
N ARG A 191 7.41 33.65 -3.11
CA ARG A 191 6.85 33.82 -4.46
C ARG A 191 7.13 32.60 -5.34
N VAL A 192 8.36 32.07 -5.31
CA VAL A 192 8.73 30.83 -6.03
C VAL A 192 7.85 29.67 -5.57
N ARG A 193 7.63 29.50 -4.26
CA ARG A 193 6.76 28.45 -3.70
C ARG A 193 5.32 28.52 -4.22
N ARG A 194 4.76 29.73 -4.28
CA ARG A 194 3.40 29.94 -4.83
C ARG A 194 3.33 29.53 -6.30
N LEU A 195 4.28 29.98 -7.12
CA LEU A 195 4.35 29.62 -8.55
C LEU A 195 4.62 28.12 -8.77
N SER A 196 5.38 27.50 -7.87
CA SER A 196 5.61 26.03 -7.92
C SER A 196 4.32 25.25 -7.69
N ARG A 197 3.44 25.68 -6.77
CA ARG A 197 2.12 25.04 -6.58
C ARG A 197 1.27 25.17 -7.86
N THR A 198 1.14 26.36 -8.41
CA THR A 198 0.39 26.57 -9.67
C THR A 198 0.94 25.70 -10.82
N SER A 199 2.27 25.59 -10.92
CA SER A 199 2.90 24.71 -11.94
C SER A 199 2.60 23.22 -11.68
N GLN A 200 2.55 22.78 -10.43
CA GLN A 200 2.17 21.40 -10.07
C GLN A 200 0.70 21.12 -10.36
N ASP A 201 -0.18 22.07 -10.09
CA ASP A 201 -1.62 21.95 -10.37
C ASP A 201 -1.83 21.76 -11.90
N ARG A 202 -1.12 22.53 -12.76
CA ARG A 202 -1.21 22.37 -14.21
C ARG A 202 -0.66 21.02 -14.71
N ILE A 203 0.39 20.49 -14.08
CA ILE A 203 0.89 19.14 -14.38
C ILE A 203 -0.16 18.08 -13.98
N ALA A 204 -0.84 18.26 -12.86
CA ALA A 204 -1.91 17.35 -12.45
C ALA A 204 -3.09 17.37 -13.43
N ASP A 205 -3.46 18.56 -13.97
CA ASP A 205 -4.49 18.68 -15.00
C ASP A 205 -4.12 17.88 -16.26
N THR A 206 -2.87 17.97 -16.76
CA THR A 206 -2.40 17.17 -17.91
C THR A 206 -2.42 15.68 -17.63
N SER A 207 -2.00 15.27 -16.43
CA SER A 207 -2.03 13.86 -16.03
C SER A 207 -3.45 13.30 -15.95
N SER A 208 -4.41 14.10 -15.47
CA SER A 208 -5.82 13.71 -15.42
C SER A 208 -6.43 13.50 -16.81
N ILE A 209 -6.12 14.38 -17.77
CA ILE A 209 -6.57 14.24 -19.16
C ILE A 209 -5.99 12.97 -19.78
N ALA A 210 -4.69 12.71 -19.57
CA ALA A 210 -4.03 11.51 -20.09
C ALA A 210 -4.64 10.24 -19.49
N ASP A 211 -4.87 10.21 -18.16
CA ASP A 211 -5.46 9.06 -17.48
C ASP A 211 -6.88 8.77 -17.99
N GLU A 212 -7.72 9.82 -18.13
CA GLU A 212 -9.07 9.70 -18.68
C GLU A 212 -9.07 9.10 -20.09
N THR A 213 -8.26 9.65 -20.99
CA THR A 213 -8.26 9.25 -22.40
C THR A 213 -7.60 7.90 -22.65
N LEU A 214 -6.49 7.58 -21.95
CA LEU A 214 -5.79 6.31 -22.11
C LEU A 214 -6.57 5.14 -21.51
N ASN A 215 -7.25 5.34 -20.39
CA ASN A 215 -8.15 4.31 -19.83
C ASN A 215 -9.37 4.04 -20.71
N ALA A 216 -9.78 5.02 -21.54
CA ALA A 216 -10.88 4.89 -22.50
C ALA A 216 -10.40 4.80 -23.95
N VAL A 217 -9.15 4.37 -24.22
CA VAL A 217 -8.52 4.42 -25.54
C VAL A 217 -9.34 3.72 -26.64
N GLN A 218 -9.94 2.56 -26.32
CA GLN A 218 -10.80 1.85 -27.28
C GLN A 218 -12.04 2.68 -27.67
N THR A 219 -12.63 3.40 -26.72
CA THR A 219 -13.75 4.30 -26.98
C THR A 219 -13.31 5.50 -27.82
N VAL A 220 -12.18 6.11 -27.48
CA VAL A 220 -11.60 7.22 -28.25
C VAL A 220 -11.39 6.82 -29.71
N GLN A 221 -10.79 5.64 -29.95
CA GLN A 221 -10.54 5.11 -31.30
C GLN A 221 -11.83 4.69 -32.02
N ALA A 222 -12.76 4.05 -31.32
CA ALA A 222 -14.03 3.64 -31.91
C ALA A 222 -14.88 4.83 -32.42
N PHE A 223 -14.74 5.99 -31.79
CA PHE A 223 -15.41 7.23 -32.20
C PHE A 223 -14.52 8.18 -33.02
N THR A 224 -13.29 7.76 -33.38
CA THR A 224 -12.31 8.55 -34.16
C THR A 224 -12.04 9.93 -33.56
N LEU A 225 -11.87 10.01 -32.23
CA LEU A 225 -11.69 11.25 -31.48
C LEU A 225 -10.24 11.51 -31.09
N GLU A 226 -9.25 10.82 -31.70
CA GLU A 226 -7.85 10.94 -31.35
C GLU A 226 -7.35 12.37 -31.47
N GLN A 227 -7.68 13.04 -32.60
CA GLN A 227 -7.21 14.41 -32.85
C GLN A 227 -7.79 15.40 -31.83
N ILE A 228 -9.08 15.31 -31.51
CA ILE A 228 -9.74 16.20 -30.55
C ILE A 228 -9.10 16.05 -29.15
N ASN A 229 -8.81 14.81 -28.74
CA ASN A 229 -8.16 14.56 -27.45
C ASN A 229 -6.68 14.99 -27.46
N THR A 230 -5.98 14.84 -28.59
CA THR A 230 -4.61 15.36 -28.76
C THR A 230 -4.58 16.88 -28.62
N ASP A 231 -5.46 17.59 -29.33
CA ASP A 231 -5.55 19.06 -29.26
C ASP A 231 -5.87 19.54 -27.83
N ARG A 232 -6.79 18.85 -27.14
CA ARG A 232 -7.13 19.16 -25.73
C ARG A 232 -5.93 18.95 -24.81
N PHE A 233 -5.17 17.87 -25.01
CA PHE A 233 -3.97 17.58 -24.24
C PHE A 233 -2.86 18.59 -24.52
N ASP A 234 -2.64 18.97 -25.78
CA ASP A 234 -1.62 19.95 -26.20
C ASP A 234 -1.87 21.34 -25.57
N VAL A 235 -3.12 21.79 -25.51
CA VAL A 235 -3.49 23.04 -24.81
C VAL A 235 -3.12 22.94 -23.31
N ALA A 236 -3.41 21.83 -22.65
CA ALA A 236 -3.08 21.67 -21.24
C ALA A 236 -1.57 21.57 -20.99
N VAL A 237 -0.82 20.96 -21.91
CA VAL A 237 0.65 20.91 -21.88
C VAL A 237 1.25 22.30 -22.04
N GLU A 238 0.74 23.12 -22.99
CA GLU A 238 1.20 24.50 -23.18
C GLU A 238 0.92 25.37 -21.95
N ASP A 239 -0.24 25.26 -21.33
CA ASP A 239 -0.57 25.95 -20.08
C ASP A 239 0.40 25.55 -18.95
N SER A 240 0.73 24.26 -18.86
CA SER A 240 1.73 23.75 -17.93
C SER A 240 3.12 24.31 -18.20
N PHE A 241 3.54 24.38 -19.47
CA PHE A 241 4.81 24.97 -19.90
C PHE A 241 4.90 26.45 -19.51
N VAL A 242 3.88 27.26 -19.83
CA VAL A 242 3.83 28.69 -19.48
C VAL A 242 3.94 28.89 -17.97
N ALA A 243 3.25 28.07 -17.17
CA ALA A 243 3.34 28.14 -15.71
C ALA A 243 4.75 27.76 -15.22
N ALA A 244 5.37 26.73 -15.81
CA ALA A 244 6.74 26.32 -15.50
C ALA A 244 7.77 27.39 -15.86
N VAL A 245 7.63 28.07 -17.00
CA VAL A 245 8.50 29.17 -17.41
C VAL A 245 8.43 30.35 -16.45
N ARG A 246 7.21 30.75 -16.02
CA ARG A 246 7.02 31.81 -15.02
C ARG A 246 7.71 31.47 -13.69
N ARG A 247 7.56 30.23 -13.22
CA ARG A 247 8.25 29.71 -12.02
C ARG A 247 9.75 29.77 -12.20
N THR A 248 10.27 29.27 -13.33
CA THR A 248 11.70 29.21 -13.63
C THR A 248 12.32 30.61 -13.69
N LYS A 249 11.66 31.58 -14.35
CA LYS A 249 12.11 32.99 -14.39
C LYS A 249 12.26 33.58 -12.99
N THR A 250 11.27 33.38 -12.11
CA THR A 250 11.33 33.88 -10.72
C THR A 250 12.41 33.15 -9.92
N ARG A 251 12.60 31.84 -10.15
CA ARG A 251 13.66 31.05 -9.51
C ARG A 251 15.06 31.49 -9.97
N SER A 252 15.24 31.80 -11.27
CA SER A 252 16.51 32.31 -11.80
C SER A 252 16.89 33.65 -11.15
N THR A 253 15.93 34.57 -10.99
CA THR A 253 16.12 35.83 -10.26
C THR A 253 16.53 35.59 -8.81
N LEU A 254 15.86 34.63 -8.12
CA LEU A 254 16.23 34.24 -6.76
C LEU A 254 17.64 33.70 -6.69
N THR A 255 18.03 32.83 -7.64
CA THR A 255 19.37 32.24 -7.71
C THR A 255 20.44 33.32 -7.92
N ALA A 256 20.22 34.23 -8.89
CA ALA A 256 21.15 35.33 -9.14
C ALA A 256 21.33 36.22 -7.90
N LEU A 257 20.24 36.62 -7.26
CA LEU A 257 20.28 37.44 -6.03
C LEU A 257 20.97 36.67 -4.89
N ALA A 258 20.67 35.40 -4.70
CA ALA A 258 21.31 34.56 -3.69
C ALA A 258 22.84 34.48 -3.90
N THR A 259 23.27 34.18 -5.12
CA THR A 259 24.69 34.13 -5.48
C THR A 259 25.37 35.46 -5.20
N MET A 260 24.77 36.59 -5.64
CA MET A 260 25.34 37.92 -5.45
C MET A 260 25.47 38.30 -3.97
N LEU A 261 24.44 38.03 -3.16
CA LEU A 261 24.46 38.33 -1.73
C LEU A 261 25.43 37.43 -0.97
N ILE A 262 25.50 36.13 -1.28
CA ILE A 262 26.43 35.20 -0.61
C ILE A 262 27.88 35.56 -0.95
N PHE A 263 28.24 35.73 -2.21
CA PHE A 263 29.60 36.12 -2.59
C PHE A 263 29.96 37.54 -2.10
N GLY A 264 28.99 38.48 -2.10
CA GLY A 264 29.18 39.81 -1.50
C GLY A 264 29.49 39.73 -0.02
N ALA A 265 28.79 38.88 0.74
CA ALA A 265 29.07 38.67 2.17
C ALA A 265 30.43 38.03 2.39
N ILE A 266 30.82 37.03 1.63
CA ILE A 266 32.15 36.38 1.69
C ILE A 266 33.24 37.40 1.40
N THR A 267 33.10 38.19 0.32
CA THR A 267 34.05 39.23 -0.06
C THR A 267 34.19 40.29 1.03
N PHE A 268 33.07 40.72 1.64
CA PHE A 268 33.10 41.69 2.75
C PHE A 268 33.87 41.16 3.98
N VAL A 269 33.61 39.90 4.36
CA VAL A 269 34.30 39.26 5.48
C VAL A 269 35.80 39.10 5.20
N LEU A 270 36.15 38.66 3.99
CA LEU A 270 37.54 38.58 3.50
C LEU A 270 38.24 39.93 3.56
N TRP A 271 37.58 40.99 3.07
CA TRP A 271 38.13 42.34 3.08
C TRP A 271 38.42 42.83 4.49
N GLN A 272 37.50 42.69 5.43
CA GLN A 272 37.68 43.06 6.84
C GLN A 272 38.74 42.18 7.52
N GLY A 273 38.76 40.86 7.22
CA GLY A 273 39.78 39.94 7.73
C GLY A 273 41.18 40.25 7.24
N ALA A 274 41.35 40.57 5.96
CA ALA A 274 42.65 40.98 5.38
C ALA A 274 43.16 42.24 6.04
N HIS A 275 42.34 43.25 6.30
CA HIS A 275 42.73 44.43 7.06
C HIS A 275 43.14 44.11 8.50
N ALA A 276 42.46 43.15 9.16
CA ALA A 276 42.82 42.71 10.50
C ALA A 276 44.19 42.00 10.50
N VAL A 277 44.47 41.19 9.47
CA VAL A 277 45.80 40.56 9.31
C VAL A 277 46.91 41.60 9.13
N VAL A 278 46.70 42.59 8.23
CA VAL A 278 47.68 43.68 8.03
C VAL A 278 47.91 44.49 9.29
N ARG A 279 46.89 44.68 10.14
CA ARG A 279 47.03 45.37 11.44
C ARG A 279 47.65 44.50 12.54
N GLY A 280 47.94 43.23 12.29
CA GLY A 280 48.43 42.28 13.27
C GLY A 280 47.41 41.85 14.33
N GLU A 281 46.10 42.08 14.07
CA GLU A 281 45.00 41.70 14.97
C GLU A 281 44.66 40.18 14.85
N MET A 282 45.08 39.52 13.76
CA MET A 282 44.93 38.09 13.53
C MET A 282 45.95 37.56 12.53
N THR A 283 46.13 36.22 12.47
CA THR A 283 47.03 35.57 11.53
C THR A 283 46.32 35.21 10.21
N GLY A 284 47.09 34.90 9.15
CA GLY A 284 46.55 34.41 7.90
C GLY A 284 45.86 33.05 8.03
N GLY A 285 46.38 32.18 8.90
CA GLY A 285 45.77 30.89 9.22
C GLY A 285 44.47 31.03 10.00
N GLU A 286 44.38 32.02 10.92
CA GLU A 286 43.12 32.34 11.61
C GLU A 286 42.02 32.82 10.64
N LEU A 287 42.38 33.63 9.65
CA LEU A 287 41.44 34.05 8.60
C LEU A 287 40.97 32.87 7.77
N GLY A 288 41.87 31.96 7.37
CA GLY A 288 41.55 30.74 6.66
C GLY A 288 40.62 29.82 7.48
N GLN A 289 40.94 29.63 8.76
CA GLN A 289 40.09 28.87 9.70
C GLN A 289 38.70 29.48 9.84
N PHE A 290 38.62 30.82 9.99
CA PHE A 290 37.35 31.54 10.10
C PHE A 290 36.46 31.32 8.87
N LEU A 291 37.02 31.42 7.66
CA LEU A 291 36.27 31.22 6.42
C LEU A 291 35.71 29.80 6.26
N LEU A 292 36.49 28.78 6.65
CA LEU A 292 36.02 27.41 6.62
C LEU A 292 34.86 27.19 7.60
N TYR A 293 34.94 27.70 8.83
CA TYR A 293 33.84 27.61 9.78
C TYR A 293 32.62 28.39 9.33
N ALA A 294 32.78 29.57 8.72
CA ALA A 294 31.69 30.33 8.14
C ALA A 294 30.99 29.54 7.00
N GLY A 295 31.77 28.84 6.17
CA GLY A 295 31.26 27.90 5.15
C GLY A 295 30.48 26.73 5.77
N TYR A 296 30.99 26.13 6.84
CA TYR A 296 30.29 25.06 7.56
C TYR A 296 28.97 25.53 8.17
N VAL A 297 28.91 26.75 8.73
CA VAL A 297 27.66 27.35 9.23
C VAL A 297 26.66 27.49 8.10
N ALA A 298 27.06 27.99 6.93
CA ALA A 298 26.19 28.19 5.79
C ALA A 298 25.62 26.84 5.28
N ILE A 299 26.48 25.83 5.10
CA ILE A 299 26.10 24.49 4.67
C ILE A 299 25.15 23.83 5.69
N ALA A 300 25.48 23.90 6.98
CA ALA A 300 24.68 23.30 8.03
C ALA A 300 23.29 23.95 8.15
N ALA A 301 23.20 25.27 8.05
CA ALA A 301 21.94 26.00 8.06
C ALA A 301 21.05 25.66 6.87
N ALA A 302 21.64 25.55 5.67
CA ALA A 302 20.94 25.13 4.46
C ALA A 302 20.38 23.69 4.60
N SER A 303 21.22 22.74 5.07
CA SER A 303 20.82 21.35 5.29
C SER A 303 19.69 21.22 6.32
N LEU A 304 19.76 21.96 7.43
CA LEU A 304 18.68 21.94 8.45
C LEU A 304 17.36 22.50 7.92
N SER A 305 17.43 23.55 7.08
CA SER A 305 16.23 24.12 6.44
C SER A 305 15.55 23.13 5.48
N GLU A 306 16.34 22.38 4.71
CA GLU A 306 15.85 21.33 3.80
C GLU A 306 15.22 20.17 4.57
N MET A 307 15.92 19.70 5.61
CA MET A 307 15.47 18.56 6.43
C MET A 307 14.16 18.82 7.15
N TRP A 308 13.85 20.07 7.51
CA TRP A 308 12.57 20.39 8.13
C TRP A 308 11.38 20.00 7.25
N GLY A 309 11.47 20.23 5.94
CA GLY A 309 10.44 19.83 4.98
C GLY A 309 10.30 18.31 4.88
N GLU A 310 11.42 17.58 4.89
CA GLU A 310 11.44 16.12 4.87
C GLU A 310 10.79 15.52 6.12
N VAL A 311 11.15 16.04 7.30
CA VAL A 311 10.57 15.61 8.58
C VAL A 311 9.05 15.78 8.61
N GLN A 312 8.52 16.90 8.08
CA GLN A 312 7.08 17.10 7.99
C GLN A 312 6.39 16.12 7.04
N ARG A 313 7.02 15.82 5.88
CA ARG A 313 6.48 14.82 4.94
C ARG A 313 6.44 13.42 5.55
N ALA A 314 7.51 13.02 6.21
CA ALA A 314 7.58 11.73 6.87
C ALA A 314 6.63 11.62 8.08
N ALA A 315 6.40 12.72 8.82
CA ALA A 315 5.40 12.74 9.88
C ALA A 315 3.99 12.48 9.35
N GLY A 316 3.62 13.09 8.23
CA GLY A 316 2.35 12.82 7.56
C GLY A 316 2.23 11.39 7.00
N ALA A 317 3.33 10.85 6.44
CA ALA A 317 3.38 9.46 5.99
C ALA A 317 3.23 8.48 7.17
N MET A 318 3.92 8.74 8.27
CA MET A 318 3.82 7.93 9.48
C MET A 318 2.41 7.93 10.09
N GLU A 319 1.71 9.06 10.07
CA GLU A 319 0.32 9.16 10.52
C GLU A 319 -0.58 8.20 9.72
N ARG A 320 -0.46 8.18 8.37
CA ARG A 320 -1.23 7.28 7.51
C ARG A 320 -0.88 5.81 7.68
N LEU A 321 0.40 5.50 7.96
CA LEU A 321 0.82 4.13 8.26
C LEU A 321 0.26 3.65 9.61
N LEU A 322 0.25 4.52 10.62
CA LEU A 322 -0.35 4.23 11.92
C LEU A 322 -1.86 4.02 11.86
N GLU A 323 -2.57 4.73 10.97
CA GLU A 323 -3.99 4.46 10.70
C GLU A 323 -4.21 3.00 10.29
N LEU A 324 -3.36 2.45 9.39
CA LEU A 324 -3.44 1.06 8.96
C LEU A 324 -2.99 0.08 10.06
N GLU A 325 -1.91 0.39 10.77
CA GLU A 325 -1.37 -0.48 11.83
C GLU A 325 -2.34 -0.60 13.01
N ASN A 326 -3.01 0.50 13.37
CA ASN A 326 -3.98 0.55 14.48
C ASN A 326 -5.41 0.19 14.05
N ALA A 327 -5.68 0.02 12.75
CA ALA A 327 -6.99 -0.41 12.29
C ALA A 327 -7.37 -1.75 12.94
N GLN A 328 -8.59 -1.85 13.41
CA GLN A 328 -9.11 -3.08 14.00
C GLN A 328 -10.15 -3.68 13.07
N PRO A 329 -10.12 -5.00 12.81
CA PRO A 329 -11.19 -5.66 12.09
C PRO A 329 -12.48 -5.55 12.89
N THR A 330 -13.60 -5.33 12.22
CA THR A 330 -14.92 -5.29 12.84
C THR A 330 -15.31 -6.69 13.33
N ILE A 331 -14.91 -7.71 12.57
CA ILE A 331 -15.16 -9.12 12.90
C ILE A 331 -13.97 -9.69 13.67
N GLN A 332 -14.19 -9.98 14.95
CA GLN A 332 -13.18 -10.56 15.83
C GLN A 332 -13.70 -11.83 16.51
N ALA A 333 -12.79 -12.71 16.90
CA ALA A 333 -13.15 -13.82 17.77
C ALA A 333 -13.56 -13.28 19.16
N PRO A 334 -14.65 -13.78 19.77
CA PRO A 334 -14.99 -13.45 21.14
C PRO A 334 -13.86 -13.85 22.11
N ALA A 335 -13.82 -13.24 23.29
CA ALA A 335 -12.80 -13.55 24.30
C ALA A 335 -12.86 -15.04 24.73
N GLN A 336 -14.04 -15.64 24.68
CA GLN A 336 -14.29 -17.07 24.93
C GLN A 336 -15.13 -17.63 23.78
N PRO A 337 -14.50 -18.05 22.65
CA PRO A 337 -15.22 -18.58 21.51
C PRO A 337 -15.95 -19.88 21.85
N VAL A 338 -17.21 -19.99 21.44
CA VAL A 338 -17.96 -21.24 21.51
C VAL A 338 -17.42 -22.20 20.45
N ALA A 339 -17.06 -23.41 20.86
CA ALA A 339 -16.55 -24.43 19.95
C ALA A 339 -17.68 -25.00 19.06
N LEU A 340 -17.41 -25.10 17.76
CA LEU A 340 -18.30 -25.80 16.83
C LEU A 340 -18.23 -27.32 17.08
N PRO A 341 -19.34 -28.07 16.99
CA PRO A 341 -19.35 -29.52 17.18
C PRO A 341 -18.38 -30.26 16.24
N VAL A 342 -17.75 -31.33 16.75
CA VAL A 342 -16.87 -32.23 15.98
C VAL A 342 -17.37 -33.65 16.12
N PRO A 343 -17.66 -34.36 15.01
CA PRO A 343 -17.63 -33.90 13.60
C PRO A 343 -18.73 -32.89 13.30
N GLY A 344 -18.47 -32.00 12.32
CA GLY A 344 -19.48 -31.05 11.83
C GLY A 344 -20.67 -31.76 11.22
N ARG A 345 -21.88 -31.34 11.57
CA ARG A 345 -23.12 -31.90 10.99
C ARG A 345 -23.48 -31.24 9.68
N GLY A 346 -23.16 -29.97 9.53
CA GLY A 346 -23.50 -29.16 8.36
C GLY A 346 -24.92 -28.63 8.39
N GLU A 347 -25.54 -28.48 9.54
CA GLU A 347 -26.84 -27.83 9.71
C GLU A 347 -26.65 -26.30 9.70
N LEU A 348 -27.53 -25.58 8.97
CA LEU A 348 -27.47 -24.12 8.87
C LEU A 348 -28.82 -23.53 9.24
N SER A 349 -28.83 -22.41 9.99
CA SER A 349 -30.04 -21.62 10.12
C SER A 349 -29.77 -20.11 10.14
N PHE A 350 -30.73 -19.37 9.59
CA PHE A 350 -30.86 -17.92 9.70
C PHE A 350 -32.14 -17.67 10.50
N GLU A 351 -32.06 -16.94 11.59
CA GLU A 351 -33.19 -16.64 12.46
C GLU A 351 -33.44 -15.13 12.47
N GLN A 352 -34.48 -14.67 11.76
CA GLN A 352 -34.93 -13.28 11.67
C GLN A 352 -33.80 -12.28 11.33
N VAL A 353 -32.93 -12.66 10.38
CA VAL A 353 -31.72 -11.91 10.04
C VAL A 353 -32.06 -10.65 9.25
N THR A 354 -31.63 -9.51 9.79
CA THR A 354 -31.65 -8.21 9.08
C THR A 354 -30.21 -7.70 8.92
N PHE A 355 -29.88 -7.25 7.70
CA PHE A 355 -28.53 -6.78 7.40
C PHE A 355 -28.51 -5.68 6.35
N ARG A 356 -27.60 -4.71 6.53
CA ARG A 356 -27.21 -3.67 5.56
C ARG A 356 -25.71 -3.66 5.38
N TYR A 357 -25.27 -3.39 4.15
CA TYR A 357 -23.85 -3.15 3.92
C TYR A 357 -23.43 -1.78 4.47
N PRO A 358 -22.26 -1.66 5.11
CA PRO A 358 -21.74 -0.37 5.59
C PRO A 358 -21.62 0.68 4.49
N SER A 359 -21.36 0.25 3.25
CA SER A 359 -21.27 1.12 2.07
C SER A 359 -22.63 1.62 1.56
N ARG A 360 -23.77 0.99 2.00
CA ARG A 360 -25.14 1.31 1.57
C ARG A 360 -26.12 1.20 2.74
N PRO A 361 -26.02 2.05 3.76
CA PRO A 361 -26.80 1.95 4.99
C PRO A 361 -28.31 2.19 4.78
N GLU A 362 -28.68 2.80 3.67
CA GLU A 362 -30.10 3.10 3.34
C GLU A 362 -30.89 1.86 2.90
N ALA A 363 -30.22 0.83 2.35
CA ALA A 363 -30.86 -0.32 1.74
C ALA A 363 -30.61 -1.60 2.55
N LYS A 364 -31.68 -2.27 2.97
CA LYS A 364 -31.59 -3.59 3.59
C LYS A 364 -31.22 -4.63 2.50
N ALA A 365 -30.13 -5.34 2.72
CA ALA A 365 -29.73 -6.45 1.87
C ALA A 365 -30.43 -7.76 2.27
N LEU A 366 -30.72 -7.93 3.58
CA LEU A 366 -31.64 -8.94 4.12
C LEU A 366 -32.59 -8.25 5.10
N ASP A 367 -33.87 -8.68 5.13
CA ASP A 367 -34.93 -8.08 5.95
C ASP A 367 -35.82 -9.15 6.59
N GLY A 368 -35.52 -9.50 7.85
CA GLY A 368 -36.20 -10.56 8.58
C GLY A 368 -36.08 -11.93 7.89
N PHE A 369 -34.89 -12.22 7.35
CA PHE A 369 -34.61 -13.45 6.62
C PHE A 369 -34.57 -14.65 7.56
N ASP A 370 -35.42 -15.66 7.26
CA ASP A 370 -35.58 -16.85 8.10
C ASP A 370 -35.45 -18.11 7.23
N LEU A 371 -34.44 -18.95 7.50
CA LEU A 371 -34.16 -20.15 6.71
C LEU A 371 -33.52 -21.23 7.59
N GLN A 372 -33.97 -22.45 7.45
CA GLN A 372 -33.33 -23.63 8.01
C GLN A 372 -32.92 -24.59 6.89
N VAL A 373 -31.66 -25.04 6.90
CA VAL A 373 -31.13 -26.03 5.95
C VAL A 373 -30.65 -27.23 6.73
N ARG A 374 -31.14 -28.40 6.35
CA ARG A 374 -30.84 -29.67 7.02
C ARG A 374 -29.49 -30.22 6.57
N LYS A 375 -28.91 -31.07 7.38
CA LYS A 375 -27.69 -31.81 7.02
C LYS A 375 -27.87 -32.55 5.70
N GLY A 376 -26.94 -32.34 4.77
CA GLY A 376 -26.91 -32.99 3.46
C GLY A 376 -27.96 -32.48 2.45
N GLU A 377 -28.73 -31.46 2.81
CA GLU A 377 -29.71 -30.84 1.94
C GLU A 377 -29.01 -29.92 0.93
N THR A 378 -29.43 -30.00 -0.33
CA THR A 378 -29.04 -29.08 -1.39
C THR A 378 -30.13 -28.03 -1.60
N VAL A 379 -29.81 -26.76 -1.33
CA VAL A 379 -30.73 -25.63 -1.43
C VAL A 379 -30.28 -24.66 -2.52
N ALA A 380 -31.15 -24.35 -3.47
CA ALA A 380 -30.88 -23.37 -4.53
C ALA A 380 -31.52 -22.01 -4.20
N PHE A 381 -30.76 -20.94 -4.21
CA PHE A 381 -31.26 -19.57 -4.14
C PHE A 381 -31.49 -19.01 -5.54
N VAL A 382 -32.72 -18.55 -5.79
CA VAL A 382 -33.15 -17.96 -7.06
C VAL A 382 -33.83 -16.62 -6.80
N GLY A 383 -33.63 -15.66 -7.69
CA GLY A 383 -34.23 -14.33 -7.56
C GLY A 383 -33.49 -13.29 -8.40
N PRO A 384 -34.05 -12.08 -8.57
CA PRO A 384 -33.46 -11.03 -9.36
C PRO A 384 -32.09 -10.59 -8.80
N SER A 385 -31.32 -9.82 -9.61
CA SER A 385 -30.09 -9.21 -9.13
C SER A 385 -30.41 -8.26 -7.97
N GLY A 386 -29.59 -8.30 -6.91
CA GLY A 386 -29.84 -7.50 -5.71
C GLY A 386 -30.85 -8.09 -4.72
N ALA A 387 -31.41 -9.29 -4.97
CA ALA A 387 -32.36 -9.94 -4.04
C ALA A 387 -31.73 -10.38 -2.68
N GLY A 388 -30.42 -10.27 -2.49
CA GLY A 388 -29.74 -10.64 -1.24
C GLY A 388 -29.07 -12.03 -1.24
N LYS A 389 -29.07 -12.75 -2.37
CA LYS A 389 -28.51 -14.11 -2.47
C LYS A 389 -27.04 -14.20 -2.02
N SER A 390 -26.15 -13.40 -2.59
CA SER A 390 -24.72 -13.39 -2.21
C SER A 390 -24.48 -12.87 -0.80
N THR A 391 -25.40 -12.05 -0.27
CA THR A 391 -25.34 -11.56 1.11
C THR A 391 -25.44 -12.70 2.13
N THR A 392 -26.23 -13.76 1.84
CA THR A 392 -26.33 -14.93 2.70
C THR A 392 -24.98 -15.65 2.83
N PHE A 393 -24.18 -15.73 1.73
CA PHE A 393 -22.84 -16.30 1.74
C PHE A 393 -21.88 -15.46 2.58
N GLN A 394 -21.97 -14.12 2.46
CA GLN A 394 -21.12 -13.21 3.23
C GLN A 394 -21.34 -13.37 4.76
N LEU A 395 -22.60 -13.54 5.17
CA LEU A 395 -22.95 -13.75 6.57
C LEU A 395 -22.59 -15.15 7.07
N LEU A 396 -22.77 -16.21 6.27
CA LEU A 396 -22.34 -17.58 6.60
C LEU A 396 -20.83 -17.68 6.80
N LEU A 397 -20.06 -17.01 5.94
CA LEU A 397 -18.60 -16.92 6.08
C LEU A 397 -18.15 -15.98 7.20
N ARG A 398 -19.12 -15.36 7.88
CA ARG A 398 -18.88 -14.34 8.89
C ARG A 398 -17.88 -13.29 8.41
N PHE A 399 -18.12 -12.76 7.20
CA PHE A 399 -17.45 -11.58 6.70
C PHE A 399 -18.11 -10.30 7.22
N TYR A 400 -19.36 -10.42 7.64
CA TYR A 400 -20.17 -9.42 8.33
C TYR A 400 -20.98 -10.11 9.41
N ASP A 401 -21.33 -9.40 10.48
CA ASP A 401 -22.31 -9.81 11.46
C ASP A 401 -23.67 -9.11 11.14
N PRO A 402 -24.83 -9.74 11.35
CA PRO A 402 -26.13 -9.12 11.09
C PRO A 402 -26.45 -8.00 12.08
N GLU A 403 -27.30 -7.04 11.69
CA GLU A 403 -27.79 -5.98 12.60
C GLU A 403 -28.75 -6.55 13.67
N SER A 404 -29.55 -7.51 13.26
CA SER A 404 -30.45 -8.24 14.15
C SER A 404 -30.66 -9.66 13.63
N GLY A 405 -31.10 -10.55 14.51
CA GLY A 405 -31.23 -11.98 14.23
C GLY A 405 -29.92 -12.72 14.46
N ARG A 406 -29.85 -13.97 14.05
CA ARG A 406 -28.68 -14.83 14.23
C ARG A 406 -28.46 -15.74 13.03
N VAL A 407 -27.20 -16.05 12.76
CA VAL A 407 -26.79 -17.08 11.78
C VAL A 407 -26.15 -18.22 12.58
N LEU A 408 -26.65 -19.43 12.42
CA LEU A 408 -26.16 -20.57 13.17
C LEU A 408 -25.58 -21.64 12.24
N ILE A 409 -24.48 -22.26 12.67
CA ILE A 409 -23.90 -23.46 12.09
C ILE A 409 -23.87 -24.55 13.17
N ASP A 410 -24.49 -25.69 12.87
CA ASP A 410 -24.60 -26.82 13.81
C ASP A 410 -25.21 -26.40 15.19
N GLY A 411 -26.12 -25.44 15.19
CA GLY A 411 -26.77 -24.90 16.39
C GLY A 411 -25.95 -23.83 17.13
N VAL A 412 -24.75 -23.49 16.67
CA VAL A 412 -23.89 -22.46 17.30
C VAL A 412 -23.99 -21.17 16.49
N ASP A 413 -24.27 -20.05 17.15
CA ASP A 413 -24.25 -18.72 16.58
C ASP A 413 -22.83 -18.39 16.08
N VAL A 414 -22.69 -18.08 14.79
CA VAL A 414 -21.39 -17.78 14.18
C VAL A 414 -20.72 -16.55 14.81
N SER A 415 -21.50 -15.62 15.38
CA SER A 415 -20.97 -14.43 16.06
C SER A 415 -20.24 -14.79 17.36
N GLN A 416 -20.61 -15.92 17.98
CA GLN A 416 -20.01 -16.42 19.22
C GLN A 416 -18.88 -17.42 19.00
N ALA A 417 -18.63 -17.85 17.76
CA ALA A 417 -17.54 -18.76 17.40
C ALA A 417 -16.29 -18.02 16.92
N ASP A 418 -15.16 -18.69 16.83
CA ASP A 418 -13.98 -18.16 16.14
C ASP A 418 -14.26 -18.09 14.62
N PRO A 419 -14.10 -16.93 13.95
CA PRO A 419 -14.27 -16.80 12.50
C PRO A 419 -13.44 -17.80 11.68
N LEU A 420 -12.25 -18.17 12.16
CA LEU A 420 -11.42 -19.19 11.48
C LEU A 420 -12.05 -20.58 11.59
N ALA A 421 -12.61 -20.92 12.75
CA ALA A 421 -13.33 -22.18 12.94
C ALA A 421 -14.59 -22.24 12.09
N VAL A 422 -15.36 -21.15 11.99
CA VAL A 422 -16.54 -21.05 11.11
C VAL A 422 -16.13 -21.28 9.65
N ARG A 423 -15.16 -20.53 9.15
CA ARG A 423 -14.68 -20.64 7.76
C ARG A 423 -14.05 -21.98 7.44
N SER A 424 -13.49 -22.68 8.43
CA SER A 424 -12.94 -24.03 8.23
C SER A 424 -14.00 -25.08 7.88
N ARG A 425 -15.28 -24.84 8.25
CA ARG A 425 -16.41 -25.72 7.97
C ARG A 425 -17.01 -25.52 6.57
N ILE A 426 -16.61 -24.48 5.88
CA ILE A 426 -17.22 -24.03 4.63
C ILE A 426 -16.24 -24.14 3.49
N GLY A 427 -16.64 -24.74 2.38
CA GLY A 427 -15.99 -24.68 1.08
C GLY A 427 -16.73 -23.69 0.19
N LEU A 428 -16.00 -22.77 -0.42
CA LEU A 428 -16.56 -21.79 -1.36
C LEU A 428 -16.03 -22.05 -2.76
N VAL A 429 -16.95 -22.16 -3.72
CA VAL A 429 -16.65 -22.09 -5.16
C VAL A 429 -17.25 -20.79 -5.67
N PRO A 430 -16.45 -19.74 -5.86
CA PRO A 430 -16.94 -18.43 -6.26
C PRO A 430 -17.26 -18.37 -7.75
N GLN A 431 -18.06 -17.39 -8.16
CA GLN A 431 -18.37 -17.08 -9.54
C GLN A 431 -17.09 -16.72 -10.31
N ASP A 432 -16.33 -15.78 -9.82
CA ASP A 432 -15.04 -15.38 -10.37
C ASP A 432 -13.89 -16.08 -9.63
N THR A 433 -13.34 -17.10 -10.25
CA THR A 433 -12.21 -17.84 -9.67
C THR A 433 -10.93 -17.03 -9.72
N VAL A 434 -10.38 -16.70 -8.55
CA VAL A 434 -9.07 -16.08 -8.41
C VAL A 434 -8.00 -17.18 -8.33
N LEU A 435 -7.01 -17.10 -9.22
CA LEU A 435 -5.78 -17.87 -9.16
C LEU A 435 -4.62 -16.98 -8.71
N PHE A 436 -3.80 -17.52 -7.83
CA PHE A 436 -2.61 -16.84 -7.34
C PHE A 436 -1.43 -17.04 -8.30
N ALA A 437 -0.49 -16.11 -8.29
CA ALA A 437 0.75 -16.18 -9.03
C ALA A 437 1.68 -17.27 -8.44
N ALA A 438 1.30 -18.52 -8.67
CA ALA A 438 1.96 -19.74 -8.18
C ALA A 438 1.76 -20.87 -9.20
N SER A 439 2.33 -22.05 -8.95
CA SER A 439 2.09 -23.22 -9.77
C SER A 439 0.63 -23.70 -9.68
N ALA A 440 0.18 -24.51 -10.64
CA ALA A 440 -1.15 -25.11 -10.60
C ALA A 440 -1.33 -25.99 -9.34
N ARG A 441 -0.30 -26.74 -8.97
CA ARG A 441 -0.24 -27.56 -7.75
C ARG A 441 -0.50 -26.73 -6.51
N GLU A 442 0.23 -25.61 -6.33
CA GLU A 442 0.08 -24.74 -5.18
C GLU A 442 -1.29 -24.03 -5.18
N ASN A 443 -1.83 -23.72 -6.34
CA ASN A 443 -3.16 -23.17 -6.45
C ASN A 443 -4.24 -24.15 -5.95
N ILE A 444 -4.11 -25.45 -6.18
CA ILE A 444 -5.03 -26.45 -5.64
C ILE A 444 -4.76 -26.67 -4.14
N ARG A 445 -3.47 -26.78 -3.74
CA ARG A 445 -3.05 -26.94 -2.33
C ARG A 445 -3.53 -25.82 -1.42
N TYR A 446 -3.87 -24.66 -1.96
CA TYR A 446 -4.49 -23.55 -1.22
C TYR A 446 -5.76 -23.97 -0.46
N GLY A 447 -6.48 -25.01 -0.92
CA GLY A 447 -7.63 -25.59 -0.22
C GLY A 447 -7.27 -26.22 1.12
N ARG A 448 -6.09 -26.88 1.21
CA ARG A 448 -5.55 -27.51 2.43
C ARG A 448 -4.02 -27.41 2.40
N PRO A 449 -3.45 -26.32 2.97
CA PRO A 449 -2.00 -26.19 3.11
C PRO A 449 -1.43 -27.38 3.89
N GLY A 450 -0.43 -28.04 3.37
CA GLY A 450 0.13 -29.27 3.96
C GLY A 450 -0.41 -30.57 3.37
N ALA A 451 -1.34 -30.52 2.41
CA ALA A 451 -1.73 -31.71 1.64
C ALA A 451 -0.55 -32.24 0.81
N SER A 452 -0.44 -33.57 0.68
CA SER A 452 0.57 -34.21 -0.15
C SER A 452 0.29 -33.95 -1.64
N ASP A 453 1.29 -34.15 -2.48
CA ASP A 453 1.13 -34.07 -3.94
C ASP A 453 0.09 -35.09 -4.45
N ALA A 454 0.04 -36.27 -3.85
CA ALA A 454 -0.94 -37.27 -4.17
C ALA A 454 -2.37 -36.83 -3.87
N ASP A 455 -2.61 -36.18 -2.71
CA ASP A 455 -3.93 -35.62 -2.35
C ASP A 455 -4.35 -34.53 -3.36
N VAL A 456 -3.39 -33.68 -3.78
CA VAL A 456 -3.64 -32.61 -4.78
C VAL A 456 -4.01 -33.22 -6.13
N GLU A 457 -3.30 -34.26 -6.58
CA GLU A 457 -3.61 -34.94 -7.85
C GLU A 457 -4.95 -35.69 -7.79
N GLU A 458 -5.30 -36.29 -6.65
CA GLU A 458 -6.59 -36.93 -6.45
C GLU A 458 -7.73 -35.91 -6.51
N ALA A 459 -7.60 -34.79 -5.83
CA ALA A 459 -8.57 -33.69 -5.88
C ALA A 459 -8.70 -33.12 -7.30
N ALA A 460 -7.60 -32.99 -8.03
CA ALA A 460 -7.62 -32.54 -9.43
C ALA A 460 -8.33 -33.54 -10.36
N LYS A 461 -8.14 -34.86 -10.18
CA LYS A 461 -8.86 -35.87 -10.91
C LYS A 461 -10.36 -35.81 -10.64
N ALA A 462 -10.74 -35.71 -9.36
CA ALA A 462 -12.14 -35.59 -8.96
C ALA A 462 -12.82 -34.33 -9.50
N ALA A 463 -12.05 -33.26 -9.71
CA ALA A 463 -12.50 -32.01 -10.33
C ALA A 463 -12.39 -32.00 -11.87
N ALA A 464 -12.10 -33.12 -12.52
CA ALA A 464 -11.82 -33.22 -13.96
C ALA A 464 -10.74 -32.22 -14.45
N ALA A 465 -9.78 -31.85 -13.57
CA ALA A 465 -8.70 -30.92 -13.87
C ALA A 465 -7.40 -31.62 -14.29
N ASP A 466 -7.18 -32.87 -13.90
CA ASP A 466 -5.91 -33.62 -14.12
C ASP A 466 -5.48 -33.63 -15.58
N GLU A 467 -6.42 -33.91 -16.49
CA GLU A 467 -6.12 -34.06 -17.92
C GLU A 467 -5.53 -32.79 -18.53
N PHE A 468 -6.15 -31.62 -18.30
CA PHE A 468 -5.63 -30.38 -18.87
C PHE A 468 -4.38 -29.90 -18.12
N LEU A 469 -4.29 -30.16 -16.81
CA LEU A 469 -3.09 -29.81 -16.04
C LEU A 469 -1.86 -30.56 -16.54
N ARG A 470 -1.97 -31.86 -16.83
CA ARG A 470 -0.85 -32.65 -17.40
C ARG A 470 -0.43 -32.20 -18.80
N ARG A 471 -1.33 -31.54 -19.55
CA ARG A 471 -1.02 -30.98 -20.87
C ARG A 471 -0.31 -29.63 -20.82
N LEU A 472 -0.24 -28.98 -19.66
CA LEU A 472 0.51 -27.75 -19.51
C LEU A 472 2.04 -28.02 -19.66
N PRO A 473 2.84 -27.05 -20.07
CA PRO A 473 4.26 -27.24 -20.36
C PRO A 473 5.07 -27.95 -19.26
N GLU A 474 4.78 -27.65 -17.99
CA GLU A 474 5.43 -28.23 -16.81
C GLU A 474 4.42 -29.03 -15.96
N GLY A 475 3.29 -29.45 -16.55
CA GLY A 475 2.23 -30.17 -15.85
C GLY A 475 1.70 -29.38 -14.65
N TYR A 476 1.59 -30.04 -13.51
CA TYR A 476 1.12 -29.42 -12.26
C TYR A 476 2.04 -28.30 -11.73
N ASP A 477 3.30 -28.28 -12.14
CA ASP A 477 4.27 -27.30 -11.66
C ASP A 477 4.30 -26.03 -12.55
N THR A 478 3.49 -26.02 -13.63
CA THR A 478 3.33 -24.87 -14.50
C THR A 478 2.87 -23.65 -13.70
N PHE A 479 3.64 -22.56 -13.83
CA PHE A 479 3.29 -21.28 -13.23
C PHE A 479 2.12 -20.62 -13.98
N LEU A 480 1.02 -20.37 -13.27
CA LEU A 480 -0.23 -19.89 -13.88
C LEU A 480 -0.27 -18.38 -14.14
N GLY A 481 0.72 -17.63 -13.64
CA GLY A 481 0.78 -16.17 -13.78
C GLY A 481 -0.26 -15.43 -12.93
N GLU A 482 -0.31 -14.11 -13.10
CA GLU A 482 -1.28 -13.29 -12.40
C GLU A 482 -2.70 -13.61 -12.89
N ARG A 483 -3.61 -13.94 -11.95
CA ARG A 483 -5.02 -14.26 -12.19
C ARG A 483 -5.28 -15.41 -13.18
N GLY A 484 -4.27 -16.24 -13.49
CA GLY A 484 -4.44 -17.38 -14.41
C GLY A 484 -4.87 -16.98 -15.81
N THR A 485 -4.36 -15.87 -16.34
CA THR A 485 -4.72 -15.30 -17.65
C THR A 485 -4.49 -16.25 -18.83
N ARG A 486 -3.72 -17.34 -18.63
CA ARG A 486 -3.42 -18.36 -19.64
C ARG A 486 -4.43 -19.52 -19.67
N LEU A 487 -5.40 -19.54 -18.74
CA LEU A 487 -6.40 -20.61 -18.62
C LEU A 487 -7.78 -20.13 -19.08
N SER A 488 -8.57 -21.07 -19.67
CA SER A 488 -9.98 -20.81 -19.97
C SER A 488 -10.80 -20.64 -18.67
N GLY A 489 -12.00 -20.05 -18.77
CA GLY A 489 -12.93 -19.92 -17.65
C GLY A 489 -13.21 -21.28 -16.98
N GLY A 490 -13.50 -22.31 -17.76
CA GLY A 490 -13.77 -23.66 -17.26
C GLY A 490 -12.56 -24.34 -16.61
N GLN A 491 -11.34 -24.06 -17.08
CA GLN A 491 -10.11 -24.54 -16.45
C GLN A 491 -9.89 -23.89 -15.08
N ARG A 492 -10.09 -22.57 -15.00
CA ARG A 492 -10.02 -21.86 -13.70
C ARG A 492 -11.04 -22.41 -12.72
N GLN A 493 -12.27 -22.61 -13.17
CA GLN A 493 -13.36 -23.12 -12.34
C GLN A 493 -13.05 -24.53 -11.79
N ARG A 494 -12.53 -25.44 -12.63
CA ARG A 494 -12.12 -26.78 -12.18
C ARG A 494 -11.00 -26.76 -11.14
N ILE A 495 -10.09 -25.79 -11.20
CA ILE A 495 -9.09 -25.57 -10.13
C ILE A 495 -9.78 -25.12 -8.83
N ALA A 496 -10.78 -24.23 -8.90
CA ALA A 496 -11.56 -23.82 -7.71
C ALA A 496 -12.33 -24.99 -7.10
N ILE A 497 -12.91 -25.85 -7.93
CA ILE A 497 -13.58 -27.07 -7.48
C ILE A 497 -12.57 -28.04 -6.82
N ALA A 498 -11.39 -28.22 -7.42
CA ALA A 498 -10.32 -29.04 -6.84
C ALA A 498 -9.87 -28.52 -5.45
N ARG A 499 -9.81 -27.18 -5.28
CA ARG A 499 -9.56 -26.57 -3.95
C ARG A 499 -10.63 -26.95 -2.93
N ALA A 500 -11.89 -26.90 -3.33
CA ALA A 500 -13.02 -27.23 -2.47
C ALA A 500 -13.06 -28.73 -2.13
N ILE A 501 -12.76 -29.61 -3.10
CA ILE A 501 -12.64 -31.07 -2.88
C ILE A 501 -11.50 -31.35 -1.89
N LEU A 502 -10.32 -30.77 -2.12
CA LEU A 502 -9.13 -30.98 -1.26
C LEU A 502 -9.38 -30.50 0.18
N ARG A 503 -10.19 -29.45 0.36
CA ARG A 503 -10.58 -28.92 1.67
C ARG A 503 -11.49 -29.86 2.43
N ASP A 504 -12.35 -30.59 1.74
CA ASP A 504 -13.34 -31.56 2.28
C ASP A 504 -14.24 -30.99 3.39
N PRO A 505 -14.98 -29.92 3.15
CA PRO A 505 -15.83 -29.28 4.15
C PRO A 505 -17.20 -29.94 4.25
N PRO A 506 -17.88 -29.90 5.42
CA PRO A 506 -19.26 -30.36 5.56
C PRO A 506 -20.31 -29.46 4.89
N ILE A 507 -19.97 -28.19 4.62
CA ILE A 507 -20.85 -27.18 4.02
C ILE A 507 -20.20 -26.64 2.74
N LEU A 508 -20.99 -26.54 1.69
CA LEU A 508 -20.58 -25.98 0.39
C LEU A 508 -21.41 -24.75 0.03
N LEU A 509 -20.73 -23.72 -0.42
CA LEU A 509 -21.33 -22.53 -1.02
C LEU A 509 -20.88 -22.45 -2.47
N LEU A 510 -21.82 -22.53 -3.41
CA LEU A 510 -21.57 -22.51 -4.84
C LEU A 510 -22.20 -21.25 -5.45
N ASP A 511 -21.39 -20.34 -5.97
CA ASP A 511 -21.85 -19.08 -6.59
C ASP A 511 -21.67 -19.18 -8.10
N GLU A 512 -22.76 -19.32 -8.87
CA GLU A 512 -22.79 -19.34 -10.36
C GLU A 512 -21.66 -20.15 -11.04
N ALA A 513 -21.32 -21.29 -10.52
CA ALA A 513 -20.13 -22.03 -10.92
C ALA A 513 -20.04 -22.44 -12.41
N THR A 514 -21.03 -22.15 -13.24
CA THR A 514 -21.09 -22.55 -14.65
C THR A 514 -21.37 -21.39 -15.63
N SER A 515 -21.45 -20.14 -15.20
CA SER A 515 -21.69 -19.00 -16.08
C SER A 515 -20.51 -18.79 -17.07
N ALA A 516 -20.85 -18.46 -18.34
CA ALA A 516 -19.88 -18.13 -19.40
C ALA A 516 -18.89 -19.25 -19.82
N LEU A 517 -19.31 -20.53 -19.77
CA LEU A 517 -18.50 -21.66 -20.23
C LEU A 517 -19.01 -22.19 -21.57
N ASP A 518 -18.10 -22.77 -22.38
CA ASP A 518 -18.44 -23.58 -23.53
C ASP A 518 -19.10 -24.91 -23.08
N ALA A 519 -19.90 -25.54 -23.96
CA ALA A 519 -20.71 -26.73 -23.63
C ALA A 519 -19.89 -27.92 -23.10
N GLU A 520 -18.67 -28.13 -23.60
CA GLU A 520 -17.79 -29.21 -23.12
C GLU A 520 -17.26 -28.91 -21.71
N SER A 521 -16.73 -27.70 -21.49
CA SER A 521 -16.27 -27.23 -20.17
C SER A 521 -17.41 -27.26 -19.16
N GLU A 522 -18.61 -26.85 -19.54
CA GLU A 522 -19.81 -26.87 -18.69
C GLU A 522 -20.11 -28.28 -18.19
N ARG A 523 -20.12 -29.26 -19.09
CA ARG A 523 -20.39 -30.66 -18.73
C ARG A 523 -19.36 -31.20 -17.74
N LEU A 524 -18.10 -30.91 -17.96
CA LEU A 524 -17.02 -31.34 -17.06
C LEU A 524 -17.11 -30.65 -15.68
N VAL A 525 -17.39 -29.37 -15.65
CA VAL A 525 -17.61 -28.60 -14.41
C VAL A 525 -18.83 -29.13 -13.65
N GLN A 526 -19.93 -29.40 -14.34
CA GLN A 526 -21.15 -29.97 -13.72
C GLN A 526 -20.89 -31.34 -13.10
N ALA A 527 -20.20 -32.24 -13.79
CA ALA A 527 -19.85 -33.55 -13.25
C ALA A 527 -18.93 -33.43 -12.00
N ALA A 528 -18.00 -32.48 -11.98
CA ALA A 528 -17.14 -32.21 -10.84
C ALA A 528 -17.94 -31.63 -9.65
N LEU A 529 -18.90 -30.73 -9.91
CA LEU A 529 -19.81 -30.19 -8.89
C LEU A 529 -20.69 -31.27 -8.29
N ASP A 530 -21.27 -32.15 -9.11
CA ASP A 530 -22.09 -33.28 -8.66
C ASP A 530 -21.29 -34.23 -7.75
N HIS A 531 -20.01 -34.45 -8.07
CA HIS A 531 -19.12 -35.23 -7.22
C HIS A 531 -18.85 -34.49 -5.89
N LEU A 532 -18.58 -33.19 -5.95
CA LEU A 532 -18.28 -32.36 -4.78
C LEU A 532 -19.47 -32.26 -3.80
N MET A 533 -20.72 -32.18 -4.30
CA MET A 533 -21.92 -32.00 -3.49
C MET A 533 -22.32 -33.26 -2.72
N ARG A 534 -21.91 -34.45 -3.13
CA ARG A 534 -22.35 -35.71 -2.50
C ARG A 534 -22.07 -35.78 -1.01
N GLY A 535 -23.12 -35.96 -0.21
CA GLY A 535 -23.05 -36.12 1.24
C GLY A 535 -22.76 -34.85 2.02
N ARG A 536 -22.77 -33.68 1.36
CA ARG A 536 -22.53 -32.37 1.96
C ARG A 536 -23.77 -31.48 1.92
N THR A 537 -23.92 -30.63 2.91
CA THR A 537 -24.93 -29.56 2.87
C THR A 537 -24.50 -28.50 1.87
N THR A 538 -25.33 -28.21 0.89
CA THR A 538 -24.94 -27.33 -0.22
C THR A 538 -25.94 -26.19 -0.38
N ILE A 539 -25.44 -24.96 -0.44
CA ILE A 539 -26.22 -23.79 -0.88
C ILE A 539 -25.67 -23.33 -2.22
N ILE A 540 -26.55 -23.19 -3.19
CA ILE A 540 -26.22 -22.80 -4.57
C ILE A 540 -26.91 -21.48 -4.89
N ILE A 541 -26.18 -20.48 -5.32
CA ILE A 541 -26.77 -19.32 -6.02
C ILE A 541 -26.85 -19.70 -7.49
N ALA A 542 -28.08 -19.98 -7.94
CA ALA A 542 -28.28 -20.55 -9.26
C ALA A 542 -28.77 -19.50 -10.25
N HIS A 543 -28.08 -19.42 -11.39
CA HIS A 543 -28.46 -18.66 -12.57
C HIS A 543 -28.79 -19.55 -13.78
N ARG A 544 -28.67 -20.89 -13.63
CA ARG A 544 -29.03 -21.87 -14.66
C ARG A 544 -30.04 -22.86 -14.13
N LEU A 545 -31.03 -23.12 -14.96
CA LEU A 545 -32.11 -24.02 -14.59
C LEU A 545 -31.64 -25.44 -14.29
N ALA A 546 -30.64 -25.96 -15.04
CA ALA A 546 -30.09 -27.30 -14.81
C ALA A 546 -29.59 -27.49 -13.36
N THR A 547 -28.97 -26.48 -12.80
CA THR A 547 -28.49 -26.48 -11.40
C THR A 547 -29.64 -26.37 -10.40
N VAL A 548 -30.70 -25.60 -10.73
CA VAL A 548 -31.89 -25.45 -9.89
C VAL A 548 -32.66 -26.76 -9.79
N LEU A 549 -32.74 -27.51 -10.90
CA LEU A 549 -33.48 -28.79 -10.96
C LEU A 549 -32.85 -29.90 -10.10
N GLN A 550 -31.60 -29.79 -9.75
CA GLN A 550 -30.88 -30.75 -8.90
C GLN A 550 -31.02 -30.45 -7.39
N ALA A 551 -31.58 -29.29 -7.04
CA ALA A 551 -31.74 -28.92 -5.63
C ALA A 551 -32.96 -29.66 -5.00
N ASP A 552 -32.77 -30.09 -3.75
CA ASP A 552 -33.87 -30.68 -2.97
C ASP A 552 -34.96 -29.64 -2.68
N ARG A 553 -34.51 -28.36 -2.51
CA ARG A 553 -35.43 -27.25 -2.25
C ARG A 553 -34.88 -25.96 -2.87
N ILE A 554 -35.81 -25.19 -3.42
CA ILE A 554 -35.54 -23.90 -4.05
C ILE A 554 -36.11 -22.80 -3.15
N ILE A 555 -35.30 -21.78 -2.89
CA ILE A 555 -35.67 -20.58 -2.15
C ILE A 555 -35.73 -19.41 -3.10
N VAL A 556 -36.93 -18.86 -3.28
CA VAL A 556 -37.14 -17.67 -4.12
C VAL A 556 -36.97 -16.43 -3.23
N MET A 557 -36.01 -15.61 -3.59
CA MET A 557 -35.67 -14.37 -2.86
C MET A 557 -36.07 -13.15 -3.67
N ASP A 558 -36.63 -12.16 -2.98
CA ASP A 558 -36.88 -10.83 -3.52
C ASP A 558 -36.72 -9.78 -2.41
N HIS A 559 -36.05 -8.67 -2.71
CA HIS A 559 -35.81 -7.56 -1.77
C HIS A 559 -35.35 -8.00 -0.36
N GLY A 560 -34.44 -8.96 -0.28
CA GLY A 560 -33.87 -9.45 0.98
C GLY A 560 -34.74 -10.39 1.78
N ARG A 561 -35.87 -10.84 1.23
CA ARG A 561 -36.84 -11.73 1.90
C ARG A 561 -37.04 -13.02 1.09
N ILE A 562 -37.46 -14.08 1.78
CA ILE A 562 -37.96 -15.31 1.12
C ILE A 562 -39.44 -15.07 0.75
N VAL A 563 -39.72 -15.12 -0.54
CA VAL A 563 -41.10 -14.94 -1.05
C VAL A 563 -41.79 -16.27 -1.36
N ALA A 564 -41.02 -17.32 -1.63
CA ALA A 564 -41.54 -18.69 -1.79
C ALA A 564 -40.44 -19.72 -1.56
N GLN A 565 -40.81 -20.95 -1.22
CA GLN A 565 -39.91 -22.10 -1.15
C GLN A 565 -40.62 -23.37 -1.54
N GLY A 566 -39.93 -24.30 -2.16
CA GLY A 566 -40.49 -25.59 -2.60
C GLY A 566 -39.66 -26.24 -3.69
N THR A 567 -40.22 -27.26 -4.33
CA THR A 567 -39.63 -27.91 -5.49
C THR A 567 -39.92 -27.11 -6.78
N HIS A 568 -39.18 -27.40 -7.85
CA HIS A 568 -39.39 -26.75 -9.15
C HIS A 568 -40.85 -26.86 -9.62
N ALA A 569 -41.43 -28.08 -9.53
CA ALA A 569 -42.82 -28.34 -10.01
C ALA A 569 -43.88 -27.58 -9.21
N GLU A 570 -43.66 -27.40 -7.90
CA GLU A 570 -44.54 -26.62 -7.02
C GLU A 570 -44.43 -25.12 -7.32
N LEU A 571 -43.22 -24.61 -7.43
CA LEU A 571 -42.96 -23.17 -7.58
C LEU A 571 -43.38 -22.64 -8.97
N VAL A 572 -43.21 -23.41 -10.02
CA VAL A 572 -43.70 -23.01 -11.38
C VAL A 572 -45.20 -22.76 -11.38
N ARG A 573 -45.97 -23.52 -10.57
CA ARG A 573 -47.43 -23.39 -10.48
C ARG A 573 -47.90 -22.34 -9.48
N ALA A 574 -47.13 -22.17 -8.38
CA ALA A 574 -47.58 -21.41 -7.22
C ALA A 574 -46.96 -20.01 -7.12
N ASN A 575 -45.85 -19.73 -7.79
CA ASN A 575 -45.15 -18.46 -7.66
C ASN A 575 -44.82 -17.82 -9.02
N GLU A 576 -45.47 -16.70 -9.32
CA GLU A 576 -45.36 -16.00 -10.61
C GLU A 576 -43.93 -15.50 -10.87
N LEU A 577 -43.20 -15.00 -9.82
CA LEU A 577 -41.83 -14.55 -9.96
C LEU A 577 -40.91 -15.71 -10.40
N TYR A 578 -41.04 -16.86 -9.73
CA TYR A 578 -40.26 -18.05 -10.10
C TYR A 578 -40.59 -18.56 -11.49
N ALA A 579 -41.89 -18.67 -11.83
CA ALA A 579 -42.34 -19.11 -13.15
C ALA A 579 -41.79 -18.22 -14.27
N ARG A 580 -41.77 -16.90 -14.06
CA ARG A 580 -41.17 -15.94 -15.00
C ARG A 580 -39.66 -16.13 -15.14
N LEU A 581 -38.92 -16.28 -14.01
CA LEU A 581 -37.49 -16.51 -14.05
C LEU A 581 -37.13 -17.82 -14.73
N ALA A 582 -37.88 -18.89 -14.45
CA ALA A 582 -37.72 -20.18 -15.09
C ALA A 582 -38.01 -20.11 -16.60
N ALA A 583 -39.08 -19.42 -17.02
CA ALA A 583 -39.43 -19.27 -18.44
C ALA A 583 -38.36 -18.51 -19.24
N LEU A 584 -37.77 -17.44 -18.66
CA LEU A 584 -36.70 -16.70 -19.31
C LEU A 584 -35.46 -17.57 -19.53
N GLN A 585 -35.11 -18.42 -18.57
CA GLN A 585 -33.95 -19.33 -18.67
C GLN A 585 -34.22 -20.54 -19.63
N PHE A 586 -35.50 -20.90 -19.87
CA PHE A 586 -35.87 -21.92 -20.87
C PHE A 586 -35.84 -21.36 -22.30
N ALA A 587 -36.19 -20.09 -22.51
CA ALA A 587 -36.20 -19.49 -23.85
C ALA A 587 -34.77 -19.41 -24.45
N ASP A 588 -33.75 -19.22 -23.63
CA ASP A 588 -32.34 -19.22 -24.07
C ASP A 588 -31.82 -20.63 -24.41
N GLY A 589 -32.47 -21.70 -23.92
CA GLY A 589 -32.08 -23.10 -24.17
C GLY A 589 -32.81 -23.80 -25.34
N THR A 590 -33.89 -23.22 -25.84
CA THR A 590 -34.74 -23.85 -26.91
C THR A 590 -34.54 -23.25 -28.31
N GLY A 591 -33.62 -22.32 -28.48
CA GLY A 591 -33.33 -21.67 -29.77
C GLY A 591 -32.66 -22.54 -30.85
N ALA A 592 -32.52 -23.88 -30.64
CA ALA A 592 -31.81 -24.77 -31.58
C ALA A 592 -32.61 -25.98 -32.08
N ALA A 593 -33.93 -26.03 -31.89
CA ALA A 593 -34.68 -27.25 -32.25
C ALA A 593 -36.05 -27.03 -32.94
N THR A 594 -36.26 -25.90 -33.65
CA THR A 594 -37.48 -25.75 -34.46
C THR A 594 -37.24 -24.95 -35.75
N GLU A 595 -36.36 -25.47 -36.62
CA GLU A 595 -36.39 -25.16 -38.04
C GLU A 595 -35.97 -26.39 -38.82
N THR A 596 -36.90 -27.31 -39.04
CA THR A 596 -37.00 -28.17 -40.23
C THR A 596 -38.31 -28.94 -40.15
N VAL A 597 -39.38 -28.40 -40.75
CA VAL A 597 -40.43 -29.10 -41.54
C VAL A 597 -41.45 -28.04 -41.99
N THR A 598 -41.28 -27.49 -43.15
CA THR A 598 -42.18 -27.46 -44.31
C THR A 598 -41.54 -26.74 -45.46
#